data_bed11865791e9d4914246d0c05f70cee
#
_entry.id   bed11865791e9d4914246d0c05f70cee
#
_cell.length_a   1.000
_cell.length_b   1.000
_cell.length_c   1.000
_cell.angle_alpha   90.00
_cell.angle_beta   90.00
_cell.angle_gamma   90.00
#
_symmetry.space_group_name_H-M   'P 1'
#
loop_
_entity.id
_entity.type
_entity.pdbx_description
1 polymer ?
#
loop_
_entity_poly.entity_id
_entity_poly.type
_entity_poly.pdbx_seq_one_letter_code
_entity_poly.pdbx_strand_id
1 'polypeptide(L)'
;HHAIKQAEAGVDILIVSGTEAGGHCGEVSTMVLVPEVSQAVEGYPDVSVLAAGGIVTGRQMAAAMAMGAHGAWTGSVWLTTQEAETSPIIKEKLRSAGSRQTIRTKSRTGKYSRQVRSPWTDAWESMEAPEPLPMPLQSLVSEPALGKVVKLAESGHQGAKQLATYWVGQGVGMMNQSLSAKQVVYDFMEDFLAANERLGGFIDDGS
;
A
#
# COMPACT_ATOMS: atom_id res chain seq x y z
N HIS A 1 -4.50 1.85 21.21
CA HIS A 1 -4.76 3.15 21.83
C HIS A 1 -5.33 4.21 20.87
N HIS A 2 -4.72 4.43 19.68
CA HIS A 2 -5.26 5.40 18.71
C HIS A 2 -6.65 5.00 18.19
N ALA A 3 -6.87 3.71 17.89
CA ALA A 3 -8.16 3.22 17.41
C ALA A 3 -9.30 3.48 18.42
N ILE A 4 -9.06 3.21 19.69
CA ILE A 4 -10.03 3.47 20.77
C ILE A 4 -10.38 4.97 20.83
N LYS A 5 -9.37 5.86 20.81
CA LYS A 5 -9.61 7.31 20.81
C LYS A 5 -10.43 7.79 19.61
N GLN A 6 -10.22 7.21 18.44
CA GLN A 6 -11.00 7.55 17.25
C GLN A 6 -12.44 7.03 17.36
N ALA A 7 -12.63 5.81 17.87
CA ALA A 7 -13.95 5.25 18.13
C ALA A 7 -14.72 6.10 19.16
N GLU A 8 -14.09 6.47 20.28
CA GLU A 8 -14.66 7.39 21.28
C GLU A 8 -15.01 8.77 20.72
N ALA A 9 -14.27 9.23 19.70
CA ALA A 9 -14.54 10.48 18.99
C ALA A 9 -15.68 10.37 17.95
N GLY A 10 -16.27 9.18 17.77
CA GLY A 10 -17.42 8.95 16.91
C GLY A 10 -17.09 8.80 15.43
N VAL A 11 -15.92 8.23 15.06
CA VAL A 11 -15.65 7.87 13.67
C VAL A 11 -16.39 6.59 13.29
N ASP A 12 -16.93 6.53 12.09
CA ASP A 12 -17.67 5.38 11.56
C ASP A 12 -16.74 4.29 11.01
N ILE A 13 -15.56 4.69 10.49
CA ILE A 13 -14.63 3.78 9.81
C ILE A 13 -13.20 4.02 10.27
N LEU A 14 -12.54 2.95 10.68
CA LEU A 14 -11.11 2.92 10.98
C LEU A 14 -10.35 2.22 9.84
N ILE A 15 -9.41 2.93 9.23
CA ILE A 15 -8.50 2.34 8.24
C ILE A 15 -7.22 1.93 8.93
N VAL A 16 -6.98 0.62 9.02
CA VAL A 16 -5.85 0.02 9.72
C VAL A 16 -4.74 -0.32 8.74
N SER A 17 -3.70 0.51 8.68
CA SER A 17 -2.61 0.39 7.72
C SER A 17 -1.38 -0.30 8.32
N GLY A 18 -1.10 -1.51 7.87
CA GLY A 18 0.12 -2.24 8.22
C GLY A 18 1.38 -1.73 7.50
N THR A 19 2.55 -2.27 7.89
CA THR A 19 3.86 -1.88 7.34
C THR A 19 3.99 -2.13 5.84
N GLU A 20 3.19 -3.01 5.27
CA GLU A 20 3.16 -3.33 3.84
C GLU A 20 2.50 -2.26 2.97
N ALA A 21 1.84 -1.27 3.60
CA ALA A 21 1.14 -0.20 2.89
C ALA A 21 2.11 0.71 2.10
N GLY A 22 1.64 1.18 0.94
CA GLY A 22 2.27 2.29 0.21
C GLY A 22 1.98 3.63 0.88
N GLY A 23 2.89 4.58 0.76
CA GLY A 23 2.78 5.85 1.49
C GLY A 23 3.14 5.72 2.96
N HIS A 24 2.66 6.61 3.80
CA HIS A 24 2.98 6.58 5.23
C HIS A 24 2.46 5.31 5.90
N CYS A 25 3.33 4.60 6.58
CA CYS A 25 3.01 3.36 7.27
C CYS A 25 3.84 3.17 8.54
N GLY A 26 3.26 2.43 9.49
CA GLY A 26 3.92 2.03 10.73
C GLY A 26 4.90 0.87 10.54
N GLU A 27 5.21 0.17 11.61
CA GLU A 27 6.17 -0.95 11.63
C GLU A 27 5.49 -2.31 11.78
N VAL A 28 4.27 -2.31 12.33
CA VAL A 28 3.51 -3.55 12.55
C VAL A 28 2.89 -4.02 11.25
N SER A 29 2.99 -5.33 10.98
CA SER A 29 2.39 -5.93 9.78
C SER A 29 0.87 -5.91 9.83
N THR A 30 0.23 -5.90 8.66
CA THR A 30 -1.23 -5.97 8.53
C THR A 30 -1.80 -7.21 9.25
N MET A 31 -1.09 -8.34 9.17
CA MET A 31 -1.49 -9.61 9.80
C MET A 31 -1.55 -9.55 11.33
N VAL A 32 -0.78 -8.69 11.95
CA VAL A 32 -0.77 -8.48 13.41
C VAL A 32 -1.68 -7.32 13.80
N LEU A 33 -1.60 -6.22 13.07
CA LEU A 33 -2.28 -4.98 13.42
C LEU A 33 -3.80 -5.08 13.28
N VAL A 34 -4.30 -5.79 12.25
CA VAL A 34 -5.75 -5.89 12.01
C VAL A 34 -6.47 -6.60 13.15
N PRO A 35 -6.09 -7.82 13.58
CA PRO A 35 -6.77 -8.48 14.68
C PRO A 35 -6.60 -7.73 16.02
N GLU A 36 -5.45 -7.10 16.26
CA GLU A 36 -5.23 -6.29 17.46
C GLU A 36 -6.19 -5.10 17.53
N VAL A 37 -6.38 -4.40 16.42
CA VAL A 37 -7.30 -3.25 16.36
C VAL A 37 -8.75 -3.71 16.40
N SER A 38 -9.13 -4.77 15.67
CA SER A 38 -10.49 -5.31 15.69
C SER A 38 -10.93 -5.71 17.07
N GLN A 39 -10.06 -6.40 17.82
CA GLN A 39 -10.30 -6.75 19.22
C GLN A 39 -10.42 -5.51 20.11
N ALA A 40 -9.54 -4.51 19.91
CA ALA A 40 -9.53 -3.30 20.75
C ALA A 40 -10.79 -2.44 20.59
N VAL A 41 -11.49 -2.54 19.46
CA VAL A 41 -12.73 -1.77 19.19
C VAL A 41 -14.01 -2.63 19.23
N GLU A 42 -13.95 -3.85 19.71
CA GLU A 42 -15.11 -4.76 19.83
C GLU A 42 -16.27 -4.15 20.62
N GLY A 43 -15.98 -3.28 21.60
CA GLY A 43 -16.98 -2.54 22.38
C GLY A 43 -17.65 -1.37 21.62
N TYR A 44 -17.31 -1.13 20.35
CA TYR A 44 -17.84 -0.05 19.51
C TYR A 44 -18.51 -0.63 18.26
N PRO A 45 -19.72 -1.21 18.36
CA PRO A 45 -20.36 -1.99 17.28
C PRO A 45 -20.66 -1.19 16.02
N ASP A 46 -20.74 0.14 16.11
CA ASP A 46 -21.00 1.02 14.95
C ASP A 46 -19.71 1.38 14.20
N VAL A 47 -18.54 0.96 14.67
CA VAL A 47 -17.25 1.27 14.05
C VAL A 47 -16.81 0.12 13.13
N SER A 48 -16.70 0.40 11.83
CA SER A 48 -16.17 -0.56 10.87
C SER A 48 -14.63 -0.48 10.77
N VAL A 49 -13.97 -1.64 10.72
CA VAL A 49 -12.52 -1.74 10.51
C VAL A 49 -12.24 -2.14 9.07
N LEU A 50 -11.48 -1.34 8.33
CA LEU A 50 -10.98 -1.69 7.00
C LEU A 50 -9.47 -1.94 7.07
N ALA A 51 -9.05 -3.13 6.60
CA ALA A 51 -7.64 -3.47 6.51
C ALA A 51 -6.99 -2.79 5.31
N ALA A 52 -5.81 -2.19 5.51
CA ALA A 52 -4.99 -1.59 4.47
C ALA A 52 -3.55 -2.07 4.56
N GLY A 53 -2.85 -2.11 3.43
CA GLY A 53 -1.43 -2.50 3.37
C GLY A 53 -1.20 -3.81 2.65
N GLY A 54 -0.61 -3.71 1.46
CA GLY A 54 -0.24 -4.85 0.65
C GLY A 54 -1.40 -5.62 0.02
N ILE A 55 -2.64 -5.24 0.27
CA ILE A 55 -3.84 -5.92 -0.24
C ILE A 55 -4.08 -5.49 -1.69
N VAL A 56 -3.98 -6.44 -2.60
CA VAL A 56 -4.13 -6.27 -4.06
C VAL A 56 -4.93 -7.41 -4.71
N THR A 57 -5.41 -8.36 -3.91
CA THR A 57 -6.20 -9.52 -4.36
C THR A 57 -7.37 -9.79 -3.42
N GLY A 58 -8.42 -10.44 -3.93
CA GLY A 58 -9.60 -10.81 -3.16
C GLY A 58 -9.31 -11.78 -2.02
N ARG A 59 -8.38 -12.74 -2.22
CA ARG A 59 -7.97 -13.68 -1.15
C ARG A 59 -7.30 -12.99 0.03
N GLN A 60 -6.56 -11.89 -0.23
CA GLN A 60 -5.99 -11.09 0.86
C GLN A 60 -7.10 -10.33 1.62
N MET A 61 -8.13 -9.85 0.93
CA MET A 61 -9.31 -9.27 1.56
C MET A 61 -10.05 -10.30 2.41
N ALA A 62 -10.28 -11.52 1.89
CA ALA A 62 -10.90 -12.62 2.65
C ALA A 62 -10.10 -12.94 3.92
N ALA A 63 -8.78 -13.01 3.83
CA ALA A 63 -7.90 -13.21 4.98
C ALA A 63 -8.01 -12.07 6.00
N ALA A 64 -8.06 -10.81 5.55
CA ALA A 64 -8.24 -9.65 6.41
C ALA A 64 -9.60 -9.69 7.14
N MET A 65 -10.66 -10.10 6.45
CA MET A 65 -11.99 -10.27 7.04
C MET A 65 -12.02 -11.41 8.05
N ALA A 66 -11.31 -12.53 7.80
CA ALA A 66 -11.12 -13.60 8.77
C ALA A 66 -10.37 -13.15 10.03
N MET A 67 -9.56 -12.09 9.95
CA MET A 67 -8.87 -11.47 11.09
C MET A 67 -9.71 -10.42 11.83
N GLY A 68 -10.96 -10.22 11.43
CA GLY A 68 -11.90 -9.30 12.08
C GLY A 68 -12.12 -7.96 11.36
N ALA A 69 -11.53 -7.74 10.18
CA ALA A 69 -11.86 -6.56 9.38
C ALA A 69 -13.23 -6.72 8.70
N HIS A 70 -13.91 -5.59 8.44
CA HIS A 70 -15.18 -5.55 7.69
C HIS A 70 -14.96 -5.49 6.17
N GLY A 71 -13.70 -5.32 5.75
CA GLY A 71 -13.31 -5.26 4.35
C GLY A 71 -11.88 -4.75 4.18
N ALA A 72 -11.54 -4.31 2.98
CA ALA A 72 -10.21 -3.80 2.66
C ALA A 72 -10.26 -2.39 2.08
N TRP A 73 -9.25 -1.58 2.43
CA TRP A 73 -8.94 -0.30 1.81
C TRP A 73 -7.72 -0.48 0.90
N THR A 74 -7.93 -0.45 -0.40
CA THR A 74 -6.89 -0.74 -1.39
C THR A 74 -6.44 0.52 -2.11
N GLY A 75 -5.14 0.69 -2.27
CA GLY A 75 -4.54 1.86 -2.94
C GLY A 75 -3.67 1.47 -4.12
N SER A 76 -2.62 0.68 -3.88
CA SER A 76 -1.58 0.41 -4.88
C SER A 76 -2.11 -0.26 -6.15
N VAL A 77 -3.07 -1.17 -6.03
CA VAL A 77 -3.63 -1.93 -7.16
C VAL A 77 -4.22 -1.02 -8.25
N TRP A 78 -4.70 0.16 -7.87
CA TRP A 78 -5.29 1.12 -8.81
C TRP A 78 -4.25 1.88 -9.63
N LEU A 79 -3.00 2.02 -9.14
CA LEU A 79 -1.94 2.81 -9.77
C LEU A 79 -1.56 2.33 -11.18
N THR A 80 -1.73 1.05 -11.47
CA THR A 80 -1.38 0.43 -12.76
C THR A 80 -2.57 0.20 -13.68
N THR A 81 -3.79 0.56 -13.26
CA THR A 81 -4.99 0.44 -14.10
C THR A 81 -4.91 1.36 -15.33
N GLN A 82 -5.66 1.01 -16.36
CA GLN A 82 -5.70 1.77 -17.60
C GLN A 82 -6.19 3.19 -17.36
N GLU A 83 -7.18 3.36 -16.49
CA GLU A 83 -7.85 4.63 -16.18
C GLU A 83 -7.05 5.52 -15.21
N ALA A 84 -6.06 4.98 -14.50
CA ALA A 84 -5.26 5.78 -13.57
C ALA A 84 -4.44 6.85 -14.30
N GLU A 85 -4.41 8.05 -13.74
CA GLU A 85 -3.58 9.17 -14.23
C GLU A 85 -2.10 9.05 -13.84
N THR A 86 -1.70 7.92 -13.27
CA THR A 86 -0.30 7.61 -12.95
C THR A 86 0.56 7.69 -14.21
N SER A 87 1.69 8.41 -14.15
CA SER A 87 2.64 8.52 -15.26
C SER A 87 2.95 7.16 -15.89
N PRO A 88 2.97 7.03 -17.23
CA PRO A 88 3.27 5.78 -17.91
C PRO A 88 4.61 5.15 -17.47
N ILE A 89 5.62 5.98 -17.19
CA ILE A 89 6.93 5.54 -16.71
C ILE A 89 6.80 4.90 -15.31
N ILE A 90 5.99 5.49 -14.45
CA ILE A 90 5.72 4.93 -13.12
C ILE A 90 4.91 3.64 -13.25
N LYS A 91 3.86 3.59 -14.08
CA LYS A 91 3.11 2.35 -14.33
C LYS A 91 4.01 1.21 -14.79
N GLU A 92 4.92 1.48 -15.73
CA GLU A 92 5.89 0.49 -16.24
C GLU A 92 6.80 -0.02 -15.11
N LYS A 93 7.35 0.92 -14.30
CA LYS A 93 8.21 0.59 -13.17
C LYS A 93 7.49 -0.24 -12.11
N LEU A 94 6.26 0.10 -11.78
CA LEU A 94 5.45 -0.64 -10.81
C LEU A 94 5.12 -2.06 -11.32
N ARG A 95 4.75 -2.21 -12.60
CA ARG A 95 4.46 -3.54 -13.18
C ARG A 95 5.67 -4.47 -13.25
N SER A 96 6.87 -3.91 -13.34
CA SER A 96 8.12 -4.69 -13.34
C SER A 96 8.69 -4.94 -11.94
N ALA A 97 8.15 -4.27 -10.91
CA ALA A 97 8.67 -4.39 -9.54
C ALA A 97 8.13 -5.62 -8.83
N GLY A 98 8.99 -6.30 -8.08
CA GLY A 98 8.62 -7.32 -7.12
C GLY A 98 8.43 -6.76 -5.71
N SER A 99 7.80 -7.52 -4.82
CA SER A 99 7.51 -7.12 -3.44
C SER A 99 8.73 -6.69 -2.63
N ARG A 100 9.92 -7.27 -2.93
CA ARG A 100 11.19 -6.89 -2.30
C ARG A 100 11.77 -5.58 -2.80
N GLN A 101 11.26 -5.05 -3.92
CA GLN A 101 11.72 -3.80 -4.53
C GLN A 101 10.96 -2.59 -4.00
N THR A 102 10.44 -2.67 -2.79
CA THR A 102 9.91 -1.52 -2.04
C THR A 102 10.78 -1.20 -0.85
N ILE A 103 10.82 0.06 -0.46
CA ILE A 103 11.57 0.53 0.68
C ILE A 103 10.71 1.47 1.54
N ARG A 104 10.84 1.35 2.85
CA ARG A 104 10.24 2.26 3.83
C ARG A 104 11.31 3.26 4.26
N THR A 105 11.18 4.50 3.85
CA THR A 105 12.19 5.55 3.97
C THR A 105 11.57 6.89 4.35
N LYS A 106 12.36 7.79 4.89
CA LYS A 106 12.00 9.19 5.18
C LYS A 106 12.29 10.14 4.02
N SER A 107 12.90 9.66 2.96
CA SER A 107 13.46 10.46 1.84
C SER A 107 12.47 11.43 1.20
N ARG A 108 11.18 11.16 1.25
CA ARG A 108 10.18 11.96 0.53
C ARG A 108 9.45 12.98 1.41
N THR A 109 9.11 12.62 2.65
CA THR A 109 8.26 13.45 3.51
C THR A 109 8.87 13.78 4.87
N GLY A 110 9.99 13.17 5.22
CA GLY A 110 10.57 13.26 6.56
C GLY A 110 9.93 12.30 7.58
N LYS A 111 8.85 11.61 7.18
CA LYS A 111 8.27 10.47 7.92
C LYS A 111 8.44 9.20 7.11
N TYR A 112 8.51 8.07 7.79
CA TYR A 112 8.58 6.77 7.12
C TYR A 112 7.38 6.56 6.20
N SER A 113 7.68 6.36 4.93
CA SER A 113 6.70 6.03 3.89
C SER A 113 7.27 4.98 2.95
N ARG A 114 6.41 4.07 2.46
CA ARG A 114 6.83 3.02 1.54
C ARG A 114 6.63 3.46 0.10
N GLN A 115 7.67 3.22 -0.70
CA GLN A 115 7.70 3.52 -2.12
C GLN A 115 8.52 2.47 -2.88
N VAL A 116 8.42 2.44 -4.21
CA VAL A 116 9.30 1.59 -5.02
C VAL A 116 10.74 2.07 -4.87
N ARG A 117 11.65 1.12 -4.65
CA ARG A 117 13.09 1.40 -4.49
C ARG A 117 13.69 1.92 -5.79
N SER A 118 14.56 2.88 -5.69
CA SER A 118 15.28 3.49 -6.81
C SER A 118 16.61 4.08 -6.34
N PRO A 119 17.54 4.44 -7.24
CA PRO A 119 18.74 5.16 -6.86
C PRO A 119 18.48 6.46 -6.08
N TRP A 120 17.32 7.10 -6.26
CA TRP A 120 16.89 8.22 -5.42
C TRP A 120 16.75 7.80 -3.95
N THR A 121 16.02 6.72 -3.69
CA THR A 121 15.83 6.23 -2.33
C THR A 121 17.12 5.72 -1.73
N ASP A 122 17.96 5.04 -2.51
CA ASP A 122 19.24 4.50 -2.07
C ASP A 122 20.22 5.61 -1.69
N ALA A 123 20.22 6.73 -2.43
CA ALA A 123 21.03 7.88 -2.10
C ALA A 123 20.65 8.50 -0.74
N TRP A 124 19.36 8.55 -0.40
CA TRP A 124 18.89 9.06 0.90
C TRP A 124 19.14 8.10 2.07
N GLU A 125 19.30 6.81 1.81
CA GLU A 125 19.63 5.79 2.82
C GLU A 125 21.15 5.58 2.96
N SER A 126 21.96 6.26 2.17
CA SER A 126 23.41 6.15 2.28
C SER A 126 23.94 6.82 3.57
N MET A 127 25.07 6.36 4.08
CA MET A 127 25.70 6.93 5.29
C MET A 127 26.18 8.39 5.09
N GLU A 128 26.34 8.81 3.84
CA GLU A 128 26.77 10.16 3.46
C GLU A 128 25.59 11.11 3.25
N ALA A 129 24.35 10.59 3.25
CA ALA A 129 23.17 11.41 3.04
C ALA A 129 22.92 12.35 4.25
N PRO A 130 22.46 13.58 3.99
CA PRO A 130 21.99 14.42 5.09
C PRO A 130 20.75 13.81 5.72
N GLU A 131 20.55 14.04 7.02
CA GLU A 131 19.31 13.69 7.70
C GLU A 131 18.10 14.32 6.98
N PRO A 132 17.07 13.55 6.64
CA PRO A 132 15.85 14.10 6.07
C PRO A 132 15.20 15.11 7.02
N LEU A 133 14.78 16.24 6.49
CA LEU A 133 14.07 17.26 7.27
C LEU A 133 12.76 16.69 7.85
N PRO A 134 12.30 17.20 9.02
CA PRO A 134 11.02 16.76 9.56
C PRO A 134 9.86 17.17 8.62
N MET A 135 8.79 16.38 8.62
CA MET A 135 7.57 16.74 7.89
C MET A 135 6.98 18.06 8.45
N PRO A 136 6.52 18.99 7.59
CA PRO A 136 6.36 18.87 6.14
C PRO A 136 7.57 19.36 5.32
N LEU A 137 8.66 19.78 5.94
CA LEU A 137 9.75 20.48 5.26
C LEU A 137 10.47 19.62 4.21
N GLN A 138 10.63 18.33 4.47
CA GLN A 138 11.26 17.42 3.52
C GLN A 138 10.52 17.40 2.16
N SER A 139 9.21 17.48 2.16
CA SER A 139 8.41 17.52 0.94
C SER A 139 8.70 18.76 0.07
N LEU A 140 9.07 19.89 0.68
CA LEU A 140 9.44 21.11 -0.08
C LEU A 140 10.74 20.92 -0.87
N VAL A 141 11.61 20.01 -0.45
CA VAL A 141 12.86 19.66 -1.14
C VAL A 141 12.62 18.54 -2.15
N SER A 142 11.94 17.47 -1.73
CA SER A 142 11.83 16.24 -2.50
C SER A 142 10.81 16.30 -3.64
N GLU A 143 9.61 16.85 -3.41
CA GLU A 143 8.53 16.84 -4.41
C GLU A 143 8.86 17.63 -5.69
N PRO A 144 9.44 18.85 -5.64
CA PRO A 144 9.86 19.55 -6.85
C PRO A 144 10.95 18.79 -7.64
N ALA A 145 11.88 18.12 -6.93
CA ALA A 145 12.94 17.34 -7.55
C ALA A 145 12.37 16.09 -8.24
N LEU A 146 11.50 15.32 -7.53
CA LEU A 146 10.84 14.14 -8.09
C LEU A 146 9.91 14.51 -9.26
N GLY A 147 9.21 15.64 -9.19
CA GLY A 147 8.41 16.15 -10.31
C GLY A 147 9.26 16.42 -11.56
N LYS A 148 10.47 16.98 -11.43
CA LYS A 148 11.42 17.13 -12.54
C LYS A 148 11.92 15.79 -13.06
N VAL A 149 12.21 14.84 -12.15
CA VAL A 149 12.64 13.48 -12.52
C VAL A 149 11.58 12.82 -13.39
N VAL A 150 10.30 12.86 -13.00
CA VAL A 150 9.21 12.27 -13.78
C VAL A 150 9.09 12.91 -15.16
N LYS A 151 9.09 14.24 -15.25
CA LYS A 151 9.03 14.96 -16.54
C LYS A 151 10.19 14.60 -17.47
N LEU A 152 11.43 14.53 -16.96
CA LEU A 152 12.60 14.11 -17.72
C LEU A 152 12.52 12.66 -18.16
N ALA A 153 11.99 11.77 -17.28
CA ALA A 153 11.78 10.37 -17.62
C ALA A 153 10.77 10.22 -18.77
N GLU A 154 9.68 10.97 -18.76
CA GLU A 154 8.67 11.00 -19.83
C GLU A 154 9.24 11.51 -21.15
N SER A 155 10.19 12.45 -21.11
CA SER A 155 10.91 12.90 -22.31
C SER A 155 12.00 11.92 -22.81
N GLY A 156 12.14 10.75 -22.17
CA GLY A 156 13.04 9.68 -22.61
C GLY A 156 14.40 9.63 -21.91
N HIS A 157 14.69 10.51 -20.94
CA HIS A 157 15.97 10.54 -20.25
C HIS A 157 16.16 9.29 -19.36
N GLN A 158 17.13 8.41 -19.70
CA GLN A 158 17.30 7.12 -19.08
C GLN A 158 17.67 7.18 -17.58
N GLY A 159 18.57 8.09 -17.20
CA GLY A 159 18.93 8.28 -15.79
C GLY A 159 17.72 8.75 -14.94
N ALA A 160 16.85 9.59 -15.50
CA ALA A 160 15.63 10.01 -14.82
C ALA A 160 14.63 8.85 -14.64
N LYS A 161 14.51 7.95 -15.63
CA LYS A 161 13.70 6.74 -15.50
C LYS A 161 14.18 5.86 -14.34
N GLN A 162 15.48 5.74 -14.15
CA GLN A 162 16.05 4.98 -13.02
C GLN A 162 15.73 5.65 -11.67
N LEU A 163 15.89 6.97 -11.58
CA LEU A 163 15.63 7.74 -10.35
C LEU A 163 14.17 7.78 -9.94
N ALA A 164 13.24 7.69 -10.90
CA ALA A 164 11.82 7.80 -10.65
C ALA A 164 11.36 6.81 -9.58
N THR A 165 10.57 7.29 -8.63
CA THR A 165 9.96 6.51 -7.55
C THR A 165 8.54 6.99 -7.30
N TYR A 166 7.70 6.12 -6.71
CA TYR A 166 6.33 6.45 -6.33
C TYR A 166 5.89 5.61 -5.14
N TRP A 167 4.91 6.09 -4.41
CA TRP A 167 4.34 5.34 -3.30
C TRP A 167 3.65 4.07 -3.78
N VAL A 168 4.02 2.96 -3.22
CA VAL A 168 3.44 1.65 -3.52
C VAL A 168 3.66 0.70 -2.36
N GLY A 169 2.67 -0.13 -2.05
CA GLY A 169 2.77 -1.19 -1.05
C GLY A 169 3.52 -2.43 -1.54
N GLN A 170 3.83 -3.33 -0.63
CA GLN A 170 4.53 -4.58 -0.97
C GLN A 170 3.72 -5.52 -1.87
N GLY A 171 2.40 -5.33 -1.98
CA GLY A 171 1.57 -6.03 -2.96
C GLY A 171 1.95 -5.77 -4.43
N VAL A 172 2.85 -4.82 -4.70
CA VAL A 172 3.31 -4.49 -6.05
C VAL A 172 3.76 -5.70 -6.87
N GLY A 173 4.36 -6.71 -6.23
CA GLY A 173 4.78 -7.94 -6.91
C GLY A 173 3.64 -8.78 -7.52
N MET A 174 2.40 -8.45 -7.22
CA MET A 174 1.19 -9.10 -7.76
C MET A 174 0.41 -8.18 -8.73
N MET A 175 0.96 -7.02 -9.11
CA MET A 175 0.33 -5.99 -9.96
C MET A 175 0.99 -5.91 -11.35
N ASN A 176 1.32 -7.04 -11.96
CA ASN A 176 2.20 -7.11 -13.13
C ASN A 176 1.47 -6.86 -14.46
N GLN A 177 0.14 -6.72 -14.44
CA GLN A 177 -0.69 -6.57 -15.63
C GLN A 177 -1.25 -5.15 -15.75
N SER A 178 -1.60 -4.77 -16.98
CA SER A 178 -2.34 -3.54 -17.25
C SER A 178 -3.81 -3.91 -17.43
N LEU A 179 -4.57 -3.81 -16.36
CA LEU A 179 -5.99 -4.13 -16.32
C LEU A 179 -6.83 -2.84 -16.28
N SER A 180 -8.10 -2.93 -16.71
CA SER A 180 -9.06 -1.88 -16.41
C SER A 180 -9.47 -1.93 -14.93
N ALA A 181 -9.91 -0.83 -14.37
CA ALA A 181 -10.44 -0.78 -13.01
C ALA A 181 -11.62 -1.76 -12.84
N LYS A 182 -12.47 -1.90 -13.86
CA LYS A 182 -13.55 -2.89 -13.90
C LYS A 182 -13.03 -4.31 -13.74
N GLN A 183 -11.97 -4.67 -14.47
CA GLN A 183 -11.38 -6.01 -14.40
C GLN A 183 -10.77 -6.27 -13.02
N VAL A 184 -10.10 -5.26 -12.44
CA VAL A 184 -9.55 -5.38 -11.07
C VAL A 184 -10.65 -5.68 -10.06
N VAL A 185 -11.79 -4.98 -10.12
CA VAL A 185 -12.93 -5.25 -9.22
C VAL A 185 -13.47 -6.66 -9.42
N TYR A 186 -13.62 -7.08 -10.68
CA TYR A 186 -14.11 -8.41 -11.01
C TYR A 186 -13.18 -9.50 -10.46
N ASP A 187 -11.88 -9.39 -10.74
CA ASP A 187 -10.87 -10.34 -10.26
C ASP A 187 -10.83 -10.40 -8.71
N PHE A 188 -11.00 -9.25 -8.05
CA PHE A 188 -11.10 -9.19 -6.59
C PHE A 188 -12.28 -10.01 -6.06
N MET A 189 -13.45 -9.87 -6.68
CA MET A 189 -14.65 -10.58 -6.24
C MET A 189 -14.56 -12.08 -6.50
N GLU A 190 -14.08 -12.49 -7.67
CA GLU A 190 -13.87 -13.91 -7.97
C GLU A 190 -12.85 -14.55 -7.04
N ASP A 191 -11.70 -13.89 -6.83
CA ASP A 191 -10.65 -14.41 -5.96
C ASP A 191 -11.08 -14.44 -4.49
N PHE A 192 -11.93 -13.49 -4.05
CA PHE A 192 -12.56 -13.51 -2.74
C PHE A 192 -13.47 -14.73 -2.55
N LEU A 193 -14.35 -14.99 -3.51
CA LEU A 193 -15.26 -16.14 -3.46
C LEU A 193 -14.48 -17.46 -3.45
N ALA A 194 -13.51 -17.61 -4.36
CA ALA A 194 -12.66 -18.80 -4.43
C ALA A 194 -11.87 -19.04 -3.13
N ALA A 195 -11.43 -17.98 -2.45
CA ALA A 195 -10.75 -18.11 -1.16
C ALA A 195 -11.68 -18.62 -0.05
N ASN A 196 -12.94 -18.14 -0.03
CA ASN A 196 -13.93 -18.61 0.94
C ASN A 196 -14.32 -20.08 0.69
N GLU A 197 -14.56 -20.48 -0.56
CA GLU A 197 -14.83 -21.87 -0.92
C GLU A 197 -13.68 -22.79 -0.48
N ARG A 198 -12.44 -22.39 -0.74
CA ARG A 198 -11.26 -23.14 -0.31
C ARG A 198 -11.19 -23.32 1.21
N LEU A 199 -11.49 -22.26 1.98
CA LEU A 199 -11.50 -22.33 3.45
C LEU A 199 -12.64 -23.23 3.96
N GLY A 200 -13.83 -23.15 3.35
CA GLY A 200 -14.96 -24.03 3.65
C GLY A 200 -14.61 -25.50 3.47
N GLY A 201 -13.92 -25.85 2.36
CA GLY A 201 -13.50 -27.23 2.10
C GLY A 201 -12.63 -27.85 3.19
N PHE A 202 -11.82 -27.08 3.90
CA PHE A 202 -11.03 -27.61 5.04
C PHE A 202 -11.88 -27.93 6.27
N ILE A 203 -13.09 -27.37 6.37
CA ILE A 203 -14.01 -27.61 7.49
C ILE A 203 -14.89 -28.83 7.16
N ASP A 204 -15.37 -28.93 5.93
CA ASP A 204 -16.29 -29.98 5.47
C ASP A 204 -15.61 -31.36 5.36
N ASP A 205 -14.33 -31.43 4.98
CA ASP A 205 -13.54 -32.66 4.90
C ASP A 205 -13.21 -33.27 6.26
N GLY A 206 -13.54 -32.60 7.36
CA GLY A 206 -13.29 -33.05 8.76
C GLY A 206 -14.49 -33.65 9.48
N SER A 207 -15.62 -33.80 8.80
CA SER A 207 -16.88 -34.34 9.38
C SER A 207 -17.26 -35.71 8.87
#